data_63f6986fa26c98f5d795864d7c97c865
#
_entry.id   63f6986fa26c98f5d795864d7c97c865
#
_cell.length_a   1.000
_cell.length_b   1.000
_cell.length_c   1.000
_cell.angle_alpha   90.00
_cell.angle_beta   90.00
_cell.angle_gamma   90.00
#
_symmetry.space_group_name_H-M   'P 1'
#
loop_
_entity.id
_entity.type
_entity.pdbx_description
1 polymer ?
#
loop_
_entity_poly.entity_id
_entity_poly.type
_entity_poly.pdbx_seq_one_letter_code
_entity_poly.pdbx_strand_id
1 'polypeptide(L)'
;VYKRQPYVWIMTAITMGVLITYYHKLVQLYSRINVVLGTCLVFSAVLVLFRTVVNFPSPIVPIALYVFVDIAGVVLVEQFWSLTNSIYTTREGKAWYGFLGTGGLVGGVIGGGFAAILINRTPLQTPDLLLTAVGILLIIFAITWFMGRAGIYSEVDHTGSVMPQKGYRRGTWRILGHSRYLLLIAGILLLAQLASPIIEYQFLNTVGSSFPEREARTEFLSLFFSGMGLASIGINLAITPLVHRFFGAIGGLLAQPLMISLFSWCFSLHSTLFFGGAAKISDRGLSYSINRASKELLYTPVDSVLIYQAKAWIDMFGYRLFKVAGSVLILLFTQWLPFTVSIPHLSWFTAFICLIWIGLIMVLRQEYQIVSKQAV
;
A
#
# COMPACT_ATOMS: atom_id res chain seq x y z
N VAL A 1 -4.24 14.76 -17.38
CA VAL A 1 -4.37 13.45 -16.72
C VAL A 1 -4.27 13.60 -15.20
N TYR A 2 -3.27 14.29 -14.66
CA TYR A 2 -3.04 14.38 -13.20
C TYR A 2 -4.15 15.09 -12.43
N LYS A 3 -4.81 16.12 -12.99
CA LYS A 3 -5.97 16.79 -12.36
C LYS A 3 -7.13 15.84 -12.05
N ARG A 4 -7.26 14.72 -12.80
CA ARG A 4 -8.32 13.72 -12.61
C ARG A 4 -7.93 12.57 -11.66
N GLN A 5 -6.68 12.51 -11.20
CA GLN A 5 -6.17 11.41 -10.41
C GLN A 5 -6.90 11.19 -9.08
N PRO A 6 -7.29 12.23 -8.31
CA PRO A 6 -8.09 12.01 -7.10
C PRO A 6 -9.44 11.34 -7.37
N TYR A 7 -10.10 11.65 -8.50
CA TYR A 7 -11.33 10.94 -8.90
C TYR A 7 -11.08 9.46 -9.15
N VAL A 8 -9.95 9.12 -9.77
CA VAL A 8 -9.57 7.74 -10.04
C VAL A 8 -9.34 6.97 -8.74
N TRP A 9 -8.71 7.57 -7.74
CA TRP A 9 -8.52 6.96 -6.43
C TRP A 9 -9.83 6.71 -5.69
N ILE A 10 -10.79 7.64 -5.80
CA ILE A 10 -12.15 7.45 -5.25
C ILE A 10 -12.86 6.30 -5.97
N MET A 11 -12.82 6.28 -7.31
CA MET A 11 -13.38 5.18 -8.11
C MET A 11 -12.77 3.83 -7.74
N THR A 12 -11.44 3.75 -7.61
CA THR A 12 -10.75 2.53 -7.21
C THR A 12 -11.24 2.04 -5.85
N ALA A 13 -11.38 2.94 -4.87
CA ALA A 13 -11.82 2.59 -3.53
C ALA A 13 -13.27 2.04 -3.52
N ILE A 14 -14.18 2.64 -4.29
CA ILE A 14 -15.56 2.18 -4.45
C ILE A 14 -15.60 0.81 -5.13
N THR A 15 -14.93 0.68 -6.30
CA THR A 15 -14.89 -0.56 -7.07
C THR A 15 -14.31 -1.70 -6.24
N MET A 16 -13.26 -1.41 -5.46
CA MET A 16 -12.65 -2.38 -4.56
C MET A 16 -13.59 -2.84 -3.45
N GLY A 17 -14.39 -1.94 -2.88
CA GLY A 17 -15.41 -2.29 -1.88
C GLY A 17 -16.43 -3.28 -2.41
N VAL A 18 -16.87 -3.10 -3.66
CA VAL A 18 -17.78 -4.00 -4.35
C VAL A 18 -17.09 -5.35 -4.65
N LEU A 19 -15.87 -5.29 -5.22
CA LEU A 19 -15.14 -6.48 -5.65
C LEU A 19 -14.82 -7.44 -4.50
N ILE A 20 -14.41 -6.92 -3.34
CA ILE A 20 -14.12 -7.74 -2.16
C ILE A 20 -15.34 -8.57 -1.75
N THR A 21 -16.54 -8.01 -1.86
CA THR A 21 -17.75 -8.73 -1.52
C THR A 21 -17.98 -9.95 -2.43
N TYR A 22 -17.68 -9.79 -3.74
CA TYR A 22 -17.74 -10.92 -4.70
C TYR A 22 -16.58 -11.89 -4.56
N TYR A 23 -15.38 -11.38 -4.29
CA TYR A 23 -14.19 -12.20 -4.09
C TYR A 23 -14.34 -13.19 -2.93
N HIS A 24 -14.91 -12.75 -1.79
CA HIS A 24 -15.19 -13.65 -0.68
C HIS A 24 -16.15 -14.79 -1.04
N LYS A 25 -17.12 -14.56 -1.92
CA LYS A 25 -18.00 -15.63 -2.42
C LYS A 25 -17.26 -16.63 -3.31
N LEU A 26 -16.37 -16.11 -4.19
CA LEU A 26 -15.55 -16.95 -5.08
C LEU A 26 -14.61 -17.89 -4.30
N VAL A 27 -13.92 -17.36 -3.28
CA VAL A 27 -13.01 -18.16 -2.44
C VAL A 27 -13.75 -19.23 -1.61
N GLN A 28 -15.04 -19.03 -1.34
CA GLN A 28 -15.88 -20.04 -0.66
C GLN A 28 -16.35 -21.17 -1.60
N LEU A 29 -16.45 -20.89 -2.90
CA LEU A 29 -16.98 -21.85 -3.90
C LEU A 29 -15.90 -22.69 -4.57
N TYR A 30 -14.68 -22.17 -4.69
CA TYR A 30 -13.59 -22.81 -5.43
C TYR A 30 -12.35 -22.98 -4.55
N SER A 31 -11.53 -23.99 -4.84
CA SER A 31 -10.23 -24.17 -4.18
C SER A 31 -9.34 -22.96 -4.44
N ARG A 32 -8.51 -22.60 -3.47
CA ARG A 32 -7.64 -21.41 -3.55
C ARG A 32 -6.72 -21.42 -4.77
N ILE A 33 -6.16 -22.58 -5.09
CA ILE A 33 -5.36 -22.76 -6.32
C ILE A 33 -6.17 -22.39 -7.56
N ASN A 34 -7.38 -22.92 -7.72
CA ASN A 34 -8.21 -22.67 -8.89
C ASN A 34 -8.58 -21.18 -9.00
N VAL A 35 -8.79 -20.50 -7.87
CA VAL A 35 -9.04 -19.06 -7.84
C VAL A 35 -7.80 -18.29 -8.34
N VAL A 36 -6.60 -18.65 -7.90
CA VAL A 36 -5.35 -18.03 -8.39
C VAL A 36 -5.16 -18.27 -9.89
N LEU A 37 -5.32 -19.51 -10.34
CA LEU A 37 -5.17 -19.87 -11.76
C LEU A 37 -6.18 -19.10 -12.64
N GLY A 38 -7.44 -19.09 -12.24
CA GLY A 38 -8.50 -18.35 -12.96
C GLY A 38 -8.22 -16.84 -12.99
N THR A 39 -7.77 -16.27 -11.88
CA THR A 39 -7.41 -14.84 -11.82
C THR A 39 -6.24 -14.50 -12.74
N CYS A 40 -5.18 -15.33 -12.77
CA CYS A 40 -4.04 -15.10 -13.66
C CYS A 40 -4.49 -15.09 -15.14
N LEU A 41 -5.37 -16.00 -15.54
CA LEU A 41 -5.89 -16.05 -16.92
C LEU A 41 -6.77 -14.85 -17.24
N VAL A 42 -7.72 -14.52 -16.37
CA VAL A 42 -8.62 -13.37 -16.56
C VAL A 42 -7.82 -12.07 -16.62
N PHE A 43 -6.88 -11.85 -15.69
CA PHE A 43 -6.06 -10.64 -15.68
C PHE A 43 -5.14 -10.55 -16.88
N SER A 44 -4.58 -11.67 -17.33
CA SER A 44 -3.79 -11.73 -18.58
C SER A 44 -4.64 -11.33 -19.79
N ALA A 45 -5.84 -11.87 -19.92
CA ALA A 45 -6.75 -11.54 -21.02
C ALA A 45 -7.13 -10.06 -21.01
N VAL A 46 -7.44 -9.49 -19.83
CA VAL A 46 -7.77 -8.07 -19.67
C VAL A 46 -6.57 -7.17 -20.00
N LEU A 47 -5.35 -7.52 -19.59
CA LEU A 47 -4.14 -6.76 -19.93
C LEU A 47 -3.85 -6.78 -21.43
N VAL A 48 -4.04 -7.93 -22.10
CA VAL A 48 -3.93 -8.03 -23.56
C VAL A 48 -4.97 -7.13 -24.23
N LEU A 49 -6.22 -7.15 -23.75
CA LEU A 49 -7.26 -6.25 -24.26
C LEU A 49 -6.86 -4.78 -24.08
N PHE A 50 -6.37 -4.39 -22.91
CA PHE A 50 -5.89 -3.02 -22.68
C PHE A 50 -4.73 -2.65 -23.62
N ARG A 51 -3.82 -3.59 -23.92
CA ARG A 51 -2.72 -3.35 -24.87
C ARG A 51 -3.24 -2.98 -26.25
N THR A 52 -4.34 -3.58 -26.72
CA THR A 52 -4.92 -3.25 -28.03
C THR A 52 -5.61 -1.88 -28.06
N VAL A 53 -6.23 -1.47 -26.93
CA VAL A 53 -7.06 -0.26 -26.90
C VAL A 53 -6.38 0.95 -26.24
N VAL A 54 -5.21 0.80 -25.61
CA VAL A 54 -4.56 1.87 -24.82
C VAL A 54 -4.13 3.08 -25.67
N ASN A 55 -3.94 2.90 -26.96
CA ASN A 55 -3.56 3.96 -27.89
C ASN A 55 -4.78 4.68 -28.51
N PHE A 56 -6.01 4.23 -28.25
CA PHE A 56 -7.20 4.96 -28.69
C PHE A 56 -7.31 6.31 -27.98
N PRO A 57 -7.73 7.37 -28.69
CA PRO A 57 -7.84 8.72 -28.15
C PRO A 57 -9.06 8.85 -27.23
N SER A 58 -9.10 8.09 -26.14
CA SER A 58 -10.18 8.12 -25.14
C SER A 58 -9.62 8.37 -23.75
N PRO A 59 -10.15 9.30 -22.97
CA PRO A 59 -9.73 9.52 -21.60
C PRO A 59 -10.17 8.40 -20.64
N ILE A 60 -11.13 7.57 -21.07
CA ILE A 60 -11.68 6.48 -20.23
C ILE A 60 -10.71 5.31 -20.15
N VAL A 61 -10.01 4.98 -21.25
CA VAL A 61 -9.11 3.81 -21.29
C VAL A 61 -7.98 3.88 -20.27
N PRO A 62 -7.21 4.99 -20.16
CA PRO A 62 -6.18 5.10 -19.13
C PRO A 62 -6.74 5.07 -17.71
N ILE A 63 -7.93 5.63 -17.49
CA ILE A 63 -8.59 5.61 -16.17
C ILE A 63 -8.97 4.17 -15.80
N ALA A 64 -9.62 3.45 -16.73
CA ALA A 64 -10.02 2.06 -16.52
C ALA A 64 -8.81 1.15 -16.30
N LEU A 65 -7.73 1.35 -17.08
CA LEU A 65 -6.47 0.63 -16.90
C LEU A 65 -5.88 0.89 -15.51
N TYR A 66 -5.83 2.15 -15.05
CA TYR A 66 -5.30 2.48 -13.74
C TYR A 66 -6.11 1.78 -12.62
N VAL A 67 -7.44 1.90 -12.67
CA VAL A 67 -8.34 1.24 -11.69
C VAL A 67 -8.13 -0.28 -11.73
N PHE A 68 -8.05 -0.87 -12.90
CA PHE A 68 -7.81 -2.31 -13.05
C PHE A 68 -6.47 -2.73 -12.44
N VAL A 69 -5.37 -2.04 -12.73
CA VAL A 69 -4.03 -2.38 -12.22
C VAL A 69 -3.95 -2.24 -10.71
N ASP A 70 -4.55 -1.20 -10.13
CA ASP A 70 -4.58 -1.01 -8.66
C ASP A 70 -5.38 -2.15 -7.98
N ILE A 71 -6.52 -2.54 -8.55
CA ILE A 71 -7.32 -3.66 -8.09
C ILE A 71 -6.56 -4.98 -8.25
N ALA A 72 -5.96 -5.22 -9.40
CA ALA A 72 -5.21 -6.44 -9.68
C ALA A 72 -4.06 -6.64 -8.71
N GLY A 73 -3.31 -5.56 -8.39
CA GLY A 73 -2.24 -5.60 -7.41
C GLY A 73 -2.72 -6.04 -6.03
N VAL A 74 -3.85 -5.49 -5.55
CA VAL A 74 -4.41 -5.87 -4.24
C VAL A 74 -4.92 -7.31 -4.27
N VAL A 75 -5.65 -7.72 -5.30
CA VAL A 75 -6.21 -9.09 -5.41
C VAL A 75 -5.09 -10.14 -5.44
N LEU A 76 -4.02 -9.92 -6.21
CA LEU A 76 -2.89 -10.85 -6.29
C LEU A 76 -2.17 -10.99 -4.94
N VAL A 77 -1.97 -9.89 -4.22
CA VAL A 77 -1.37 -9.92 -2.88
C VAL A 77 -2.26 -10.66 -1.88
N GLU A 78 -3.56 -10.42 -1.89
CA GLU A 78 -4.52 -11.14 -1.04
C GLU A 78 -4.56 -12.64 -1.35
N GLN A 79 -4.52 -13.01 -2.62
CA GLN A 79 -4.46 -14.40 -3.05
C GLN A 79 -3.17 -15.08 -2.61
N PHE A 80 -2.03 -14.40 -2.75
CA PHE A 80 -0.75 -14.89 -2.28
C PHE A 80 -0.79 -15.20 -0.78
N TRP A 81 -1.27 -14.26 0.05
CA TRP A 81 -1.36 -14.47 1.49
C TRP A 81 -2.42 -15.51 1.85
N SER A 82 -3.55 -15.56 1.14
CA SER A 82 -4.58 -16.59 1.33
C SER A 82 -4.04 -17.99 1.07
N LEU A 83 -3.28 -18.15 -0.03
CA LEU A 83 -2.63 -19.42 -0.37
C LEU A 83 -1.55 -19.77 0.66
N THR A 84 -0.68 -18.82 1.02
CA THR A 84 0.38 -18.99 1.99
C THR A 84 -0.17 -19.41 3.36
N ASN A 85 -1.24 -18.75 3.82
CA ASN A 85 -1.90 -19.08 5.09
C ASN A 85 -2.56 -20.46 5.11
N SER A 86 -2.84 -21.04 3.94
CA SER A 86 -3.40 -22.40 3.86
C SER A 86 -2.36 -23.50 3.85
N ILE A 87 -1.09 -23.16 3.54
CA ILE A 87 0.03 -24.10 3.48
C ILE A 87 0.76 -24.18 4.82
N TYR A 88 0.95 -23.04 5.49
CA TYR A 88 1.75 -22.96 6.71
C TYR A 88 0.89 -22.98 7.98
N THR A 89 1.34 -23.75 8.96
CA THR A 89 0.83 -23.67 10.34
C THR A 89 1.21 -22.33 10.98
N THR A 90 0.51 -21.93 12.05
CA THR A 90 0.81 -20.67 12.77
C THR A 90 2.27 -20.62 13.27
N ARG A 91 2.86 -21.75 13.63
CA ARG A 91 4.26 -21.83 14.07
C ARG A 91 5.24 -21.60 12.95
N GLU A 92 5.03 -22.23 11.80
CA GLU A 92 5.84 -22.06 10.59
C GLU A 92 5.67 -20.67 9.99
N GLY A 93 4.45 -20.13 10.00
CA GLY A 93 4.16 -18.77 9.55
C GLY A 93 4.98 -17.72 10.29
N LYS A 94 5.14 -17.84 11.62
CA LYS A 94 5.99 -16.93 12.41
C LYS A 94 7.45 -16.96 11.96
N ALA A 95 7.95 -18.08 11.46
CA ALA A 95 9.34 -18.21 10.98
C ALA A 95 9.49 -17.68 9.54
N TRP A 96 8.52 -17.94 8.65
CA TRP A 96 8.67 -17.73 7.20
C TRP A 96 7.99 -16.49 6.63
N TYR A 97 6.95 -15.94 7.27
CA TYR A 97 6.21 -14.79 6.72
C TYR A 97 7.05 -13.52 6.57
N GLY A 98 8.03 -13.31 7.47
CA GLY A 98 8.98 -12.21 7.30
C GLY A 98 9.80 -12.36 6.02
N PHE A 99 10.34 -13.55 5.77
CA PHE A 99 11.09 -13.85 4.55
C PHE A 99 10.23 -13.74 3.29
N LEU A 100 9.05 -14.35 3.29
CA LEU A 100 8.10 -14.27 2.17
C LEU A 100 7.67 -12.83 1.88
N GLY A 101 7.47 -12.03 2.93
CA GLY A 101 7.13 -10.60 2.77
C GLY A 101 8.24 -9.76 2.14
N THR A 102 9.53 -10.15 2.29
CA THR A 102 10.65 -9.46 1.62
C THR A 102 10.62 -9.66 0.12
N GLY A 103 10.03 -10.77 -0.37
CA GLY A 103 9.84 -11.02 -1.80
C GLY A 103 9.09 -9.89 -2.50
N GLY A 104 8.11 -9.27 -1.84
CA GLY A 104 7.38 -8.11 -2.38
C GLY A 104 8.28 -6.88 -2.57
N LEU A 105 9.17 -6.59 -1.62
CA LEU A 105 10.14 -5.48 -1.74
C LEU A 105 11.15 -5.75 -2.85
N VAL A 106 11.71 -6.95 -2.87
CA VAL A 106 12.67 -7.37 -3.91
C VAL A 106 12.00 -7.36 -5.29
N GLY A 107 10.77 -7.88 -5.39
CA GLY A 107 9.98 -7.83 -6.62
C GLY A 107 9.72 -6.42 -7.12
N GLY A 108 9.43 -5.47 -6.22
CA GLY A 108 9.28 -4.05 -6.56
C GLY A 108 10.56 -3.43 -7.13
N VAL A 109 11.72 -3.74 -6.52
CA VAL A 109 13.03 -3.27 -6.99
C VAL A 109 13.36 -3.86 -8.37
N ILE A 110 13.26 -5.19 -8.50
CA ILE A 110 13.57 -5.88 -9.76
C ILE A 110 12.57 -5.47 -10.86
N GLY A 111 11.28 -5.42 -10.57
CA GLY A 111 10.26 -5.04 -11.53
C GLY A 111 10.40 -3.62 -12.05
N GLY A 112 10.67 -2.66 -11.15
CA GLY A 112 10.95 -1.28 -11.54
C GLY A 112 12.23 -1.15 -12.38
N GLY A 113 13.33 -1.75 -11.92
CA GLY A 113 14.59 -1.76 -12.67
C GLY A 113 14.46 -2.44 -14.04
N PHE A 114 13.76 -3.57 -14.11
CA PHE A 114 13.51 -4.28 -15.36
C PHE A 114 12.65 -3.47 -16.34
N ALA A 115 11.58 -2.81 -15.87
CA ALA A 115 10.76 -1.95 -16.69
C ALA A 115 11.57 -0.76 -17.26
N ALA A 116 12.43 -0.14 -16.44
CA ALA A 116 13.32 0.94 -16.89
C ALA A 116 14.29 0.45 -17.97
N ILE A 117 14.91 -0.73 -17.79
CA ILE A 117 15.83 -1.32 -18.77
C ILE A 117 15.10 -1.60 -20.09
N LEU A 118 13.89 -2.17 -20.03
CA LEU A 118 13.09 -2.46 -21.22
C LEU A 118 12.80 -1.19 -22.02
N ILE A 119 12.38 -0.11 -21.38
CA ILE A 119 12.08 1.16 -22.07
C ILE A 119 13.35 1.82 -22.62
N ASN A 120 14.47 1.79 -21.88
CA ASN A 120 15.67 2.50 -22.29
C ASN A 120 16.53 1.71 -23.29
N ARG A 121 16.57 0.39 -23.21
CA ARG A 121 17.50 -0.47 -23.99
C ARG A 121 16.82 -1.24 -25.13
N THR A 122 15.51 -1.18 -25.27
CA THR A 122 14.78 -1.90 -26.32
C THR A 122 13.85 -0.93 -27.06
N PRO A 123 13.37 -1.27 -28.27
CA PRO A 123 12.39 -0.47 -29.01
C PRO A 123 10.97 -0.56 -28.43
N LEU A 124 10.80 -1.19 -27.28
CA LEU A 124 9.52 -1.34 -26.62
C LEU A 124 9.02 0.01 -26.07
N GLN A 125 7.73 0.25 -26.22
CA GLN A 125 7.07 1.44 -25.69
C GLN A 125 6.38 1.12 -24.35
N THR A 126 6.03 2.16 -23.60
CA THR A 126 5.29 2.04 -22.32
C THR A 126 4.10 1.08 -22.37
N PRO A 127 3.25 1.04 -23.42
CA PRO A 127 2.16 0.07 -23.52
C PRO A 127 2.60 -1.39 -23.57
N ASP A 128 3.81 -1.68 -24.04
CA ASP A 128 4.33 -3.05 -24.17
C ASP A 128 4.66 -3.66 -22.82
N LEU A 129 4.85 -2.83 -21.77
CA LEU A 129 4.99 -3.29 -20.39
C LEU A 129 3.76 -4.08 -19.91
N LEU A 130 2.58 -3.87 -20.51
CA LEU A 130 1.40 -4.68 -20.21
C LEU A 130 1.60 -6.13 -20.63
N LEU A 131 2.26 -6.39 -21.77
CA LEU A 131 2.60 -7.75 -22.21
C LEU A 131 3.66 -8.39 -21.33
N THR A 132 4.61 -7.60 -20.82
CA THR A 132 5.58 -8.06 -19.82
C THR A 132 4.86 -8.52 -18.54
N ALA A 133 3.88 -7.75 -18.07
CA ALA A 133 3.05 -8.14 -16.93
C ALA A 133 2.25 -9.43 -17.21
N VAL A 134 1.72 -9.62 -18.43
CA VAL A 134 1.10 -10.87 -18.85
C VAL A 134 2.09 -12.05 -18.74
N GLY A 135 3.32 -11.88 -19.21
CA GLY A 135 4.38 -12.89 -19.07
C GLY A 135 4.61 -13.29 -17.62
N ILE A 136 4.67 -12.33 -16.71
CA ILE A 136 4.82 -12.58 -15.26
C ILE A 136 3.60 -13.33 -14.69
N LEU A 137 2.38 -12.94 -15.08
CA LEU A 137 1.15 -13.65 -14.66
C LEU A 137 1.12 -15.10 -15.15
N LEU A 138 1.60 -15.37 -16.37
CA LEU A 138 1.71 -16.72 -16.90
C LEU A 138 2.77 -17.55 -16.16
N ILE A 139 3.87 -16.93 -15.72
CA ILE A 139 4.85 -17.60 -14.84
C ILE A 139 4.21 -17.94 -13.49
N ILE A 140 3.47 -17.02 -12.87
CA ILE A 140 2.74 -17.28 -11.63
C ILE A 140 1.73 -18.42 -11.84
N PHE A 141 1.00 -18.40 -12.96
CA PHE A 141 0.08 -19.47 -13.34
C PHE A 141 0.81 -20.82 -13.42
N ALA A 142 1.92 -20.90 -14.15
CA ALA A 142 2.68 -22.13 -14.35
C ALA A 142 3.21 -22.70 -13.01
N ILE A 143 3.78 -21.83 -12.15
CA ILE A 143 4.26 -22.24 -10.82
C ILE A 143 3.10 -22.77 -9.97
N THR A 144 1.99 -22.04 -9.91
CA THR A 144 0.81 -22.41 -9.10
C THR A 144 0.20 -23.73 -9.61
N TRP A 145 0.10 -23.88 -10.92
CA TRP A 145 -0.39 -25.12 -11.54
C TRP A 145 0.51 -26.32 -11.24
N PHE A 146 1.83 -26.13 -11.35
CA PHE A 146 2.81 -27.15 -11.00
C PHE A 146 2.72 -27.55 -9.53
N MET A 147 2.63 -26.60 -8.61
CA MET A 147 2.46 -26.86 -7.17
C MET A 147 1.19 -27.68 -6.90
N GLY A 148 0.08 -27.34 -7.56
CA GLY A 148 -1.16 -28.10 -7.44
C GLY A 148 -1.05 -29.54 -7.97
N ARG A 149 -0.33 -29.72 -9.07
CA ARG A 149 -0.21 -31.05 -9.72
C ARG A 149 0.84 -31.95 -9.06
N ALA A 150 1.89 -31.36 -8.50
CA ALA A 150 2.95 -32.09 -7.79
C ALA A 150 2.55 -32.54 -6.39
N GLY A 151 1.33 -32.22 -5.93
CA GLY A 151 0.86 -32.56 -4.57
C GLY A 151 1.64 -31.84 -3.46
N ILE A 152 2.42 -30.79 -3.81
CA ILE A 152 3.15 -29.95 -2.84
C ILE A 152 2.16 -29.12 -1.99
N TYR A 153 0.98 -28.88 -2.55
CA TYR A 153 -0.12 -28.21 -1.90
C TYR A 153 -1.04 -29.25 -1.26
N SER A 154 -0.95 -29.39 0.06
CA SER A 154 -2.00 -29.99 0.89
C SER A 154 -2.65 -28.86 1.68
N GLU A 155 -3.94 -28.63 1.46
CA GLU A 155 -4.70 -27.77 2.37
C GLU A 155 -4.60 -28.37 3.76
N VAL A 156 -3.91 -27.68 4.69
CA VAL A 156 -3.94 -28.07 6.09
C VAL A 156 -5.40 -27.86 6.52
N ASP A 157 -6.04 -28.95 6.87
CA ASP A 157 -7.44 -28.96 7.31
C ASP A 157 -7.53 -28.18 8.63
N HIS A 158 -7.79 -26.89 8.53
CA HIS A 158 -8.01 -26.01 9.68
C HIS A 158 -9.44 -26.20 10.26
N THR A 159 -10.01 -27.40 10.16
CA THR A 159 -11.31 -27.72 10.72
C THR A 159 -11.42 -27.53 12.24
N GLY A 160 -10.30 -27.21 12.91
CA GLY A 160 -10.27 -26.92 14.34
C GLY A 160 -10.12 -25.44 14.75
N SER A 161 -9.91 -24.50 13.83
CA SER A 161 -9.61 -23.10 14.18
C SER A 161 -10.23 -22.02 13.29
N VAL A 162 -11.21 -22.38 12.45
CA VAL A 162 -12.04 -21.36 11.78
C VAL A 162 -13.05 -20.87 12.81
N MET A 163 -12.69 -19.85 13.56
CA MET A 163 -13.68 -19.07 14.28
C MET A 163 -14.75 -18.61 13.27
N PRO A 164 -16.03 -18.89 13.50
CA PRO A 164 -17.10 -18.53 12.57
C PRO A 164 -17.16 -17.03 12.42
N GLN A 165 -16.92 -16.53 11.21
CA GLN A 165 -17.00 -15.10 10.83
C GLN A 165 -18.39 -14.46 11.04
N LYS A 166 -19.36 -15.14 11.63
CA LYS A 166 -20.73 -14.63 11.83
C LYS A 166 -20.88 -13.50 12.86
N GLY A 167 -19.82 -13.17 13.63
CA GLY A 167 -19.85 -12.09 14.63
C GLY A 167 -19.14 -10.79 14.25
N TYR A 168 -18.50 -10.72 13.09
CA TYR A 168 -17.52 -9.70 12.72
C TYR A 168 -18.04 -8.26 12.59
N ARG A 169 -19.30 -8.07 12.25
CA ARG A 169 -19.82 -6.73 11.91
C ARG A 169 -20.28 -5.86 13.08
N ARG A 170 -20.73 -6.43 14.19
CA ARG A 170 -21.30 -5.64 15.31
C ARG A 170 -20.36 -5.40 16.50
N GLY A 171 -19.27 -6.18 16.64
CA GLY A 171 -18.37 -6.13 17.81
C GLY A 171 -17.15 -5.21 17.64
N THR A 172 -16.60 -5.08 16.44
CA THR A 172 -15.29 -4.44 16.20
C THR A 172 -15.27 -2.94 16.53
N TRP A 173 -16.33 -2.20 16.18
CA TRP A 173 -16.49 -0.80 16.55
C TRP A 173 -16.56 -0.58 18.06
N ARG A 174 -17.23 -1.49 18.76
CA ARG A 174 -17.33 -1.45 20.23
C ARG A 174 -15.98 -1.73 20.88
N ILE A 175 -15.20 -2.64 20.32
CA ILE A 175 -13.87 -3.02 20.83
C ILE A 175 -12.87 -1.89 20.61
N LEU A 176 -12.80 -1.31 19.40
CA LEU A 176 -11.97 -0.16 19.10
C LEU A 176 -12.33 1.04 19.99
N GLY A 177 -13.64 1.29 20.21
CA GLY A 177 -14.12 2.38 21.04
C GLY A 177 -13.83 2.23 22.54
N HIS A 178 -13.57 1.03 23.04
CA HIS A 178 -13.28 0.78 24.47
C HIS A 178 -11.80 0.84 24.82
N SER A 179 -10.88 0.74 23.83
CA SER A 179 -9.45 0.81 24.07
C SER A 179 -8.87 2.12 23.51
N ARG A 180 -8.59 3.08 24.39
CA ARG A 180 -7.95 4.34 24.03
C ARG A 180 -6.61 4.11 23.33
N TYR A 181 -5.86 3.10 23.75
CA TYR A 181 -4.60 2.69 23.13
C TYR A 181 -4.77 2.26 21.67
N LEU A 182 -5.73 1.37 21.38
CA LEU A 182 -6.01 0.92 20.00
C LEU A 182 -6.56 2.04 19.11
N LEU A 183 -7.38 2.93 19.67
CA LEU A 183 -7.86 4.12 18.95
C LEU A 183 -6.71 5.04 18.53
N LEU A 184 -5.74 5.27 19.42
CA LEU A 184 -4.56 6.08 19.10
C LEU A 184 -3.71 5.44 17.99
N ILE A 185 -3.47 4.14 18.06
CA ILE A 185 -2.76 3.41 16.98
C ILE A 185 -3.53 3.54 15.67
N ALA A 186 -4.84 3.30 15.67
CA ALA A 186 -5.68 3.46 14.49
C ALA A 186 -5.61 4.89 13.93
N GLY A 187 -5.74 5.91 14.78
CA GLY A 187 -5.67 7.31 14.39
C GLY A 187 -4.34 7.67 13.72
N ILE A 188 -3.21 7.23 14.27
CA ILE A 188 -1.87 7.42 13.70
C ILE A 188 -1.77 6.80 12.30
N LEU A 189 -2.24 5.56 12.13
CA LEU A 189 -2.20 4.85 10.85
C LEU A 189 -3.11 5.49 9.80
N LEU A 190 -4.26 5.97 10.22
CA LEU A 190 -5.25 6.61 9.35
C LEU A 190 -4.79 8.01 8.90
N LEU A 191 -4.12 8.79 9.76
CA LEU A 191 -3.54 10.07 9.38
C LEU A 191 -2.46 9.92 8.33
N ALA A 192 -1.64 8.86 8.41
CA ALA A 192 -0.69 8.53 7.34
C ALA A 192 -1.40 8.34 5.99
N GLN A 193 -2.54 7.65 5.98
CA GLN A 193 -3.32 7.43 4.75
C GLN A 193 -4.05 8.69 4.27
N LEU A 194 -4.31 9.65 5.14
CA LEU A 194 -4.87 10.95 4.75
C LEU A 194 -3.83 11.85 4.06
N ALA A 195 -2.59 11.86 4.56
CA ALA A 195 -1.49 12.66 4.01
C ALA A 195 -0.96 12.07 2.67
N SER A 196 -0.90 10.76 2.55
CA SER A 196 -0.27 10.06 1.42
C SER A 196 -0.81 10.46 0.03
N PRO A 197 -2.13 10.59 -0.23
CA PRO A 197 -2.64 11.04 -1.53
C PRO A 197 -2.18 12.46 -1.90
N ILE A 198 -2.04 13.36 -0.93
CA ILE A 198 -1.60 14.73 -1.18
C ILE A 198 -0.15 14.72 -1.67
N ILE A 199 0.72 13.99 -1.00
CA ILE A 199 2.14 13.83 -1.38
C ILE A 199 2.26 13.15 -2.75
N GLU A 200 1.50 12.10 -2.99
CA GLU A 200 1.43 11.41 -4.28
C GLU A 200 1.03 12.35 -5.41
N TYR A 201 -0.04 13.12 -5.20
CA TYR A 201 -0.56 14.08 -6.18
C TYR A 201 0.48 15.15 -6.52
N GLN A 202 1.14 15.73 -5.50
CA GLN A 202 2.20 16.72 -5.67
C GLN A 202 3.38 16.15 -6.44
N PHE A 203 3.86 14.98 -6.04
CA PHE A 203 4.99 14.30 -6.68
C PHE A 203 4.70 13.99 -8.16
N LEU A 204 3.58 13.32 -8.45
CA LEU A 204 3.22 12.95 -9.83
C LEU A 204 2.96 14.16 -10.72
N ASN A 205 2.41 15.24 -10.18
CA ASN A 205 2.24 16.48 -10.93
C ASN A 205 3.60 17.08 -11.32
N THR A 206 4.56 17.11 -10.36
CA THR A 206 5.92 17.60 -10.61
C THR A 206 6.65 16.71 -11.61
N VAL A 207 6.54 15.39 -11.52
CA VAL A 207 7.09 14.46 -12.52
C VAL A 207 6.49 14.72 -13.91
N GLY A 208 5.18 14.93 -13.97
CA GLY A 208 4.50 15.21 -15.24
C GLY A 208 4.92 16.51 -15.91
N SER A 209 5.26 17.55 -15.14
CA SER A 209 5.79 18.80 -15.67
C SER A 209 7.28 18.70 -16.04
N SER A 210 8.06 17.91 -15.30
CA SER A 210 9.49 17.71 -15.57
C SER A 210 9.77 16.77 -16.76
N PHE A 211 8.89 15.79 -16.99
CA PHE A 211 9.00 14.81 -18.05
C PHE A 211 7.72 14.80 -18.91
N PRO A 212 7.61 15.66 -19.92
CA PRO A 212 6.42 15.72 -20.81
C PRO A 212 6.24 14.44 -21.63
N GLU A 213 7.34 13.84 -22.08
CA GLU A 213 7.33 12.60 -22.85
C GLU A 213 6.92 11.40 -21.99
N ARG A 214 6.12 10.52 -22.59
CA ARG A 214 5.55 9.35 -21.90
C ARG A 214 6.64 8.36 -21.48
N GLU A 215 7.55 8.05 -22.40
CA GLU A 215 8.63 7.08 -22.20
C GLU A 215 9.62 7.57 -21.15
N ALA A 216 10.11 8.81 -21.25
CA ALA A 216 11.01 9.42 -20.26
C ALA A 216 10.37 9.44 -18.86
N ARG A 217 9.07 9.71 -18.78
CA ARG A 217 8.31 9.67 -17.52
C ARG A 217 8.23 8.27 -16.95
N THR A 218 7.96 7.28 -17.79
CA THR A 218 7.86 5.87 -17.38
C THR A 218 9.22 5.37 -16.90
N GLU A 219 10.29 5.68 -17.62
CA GLU A 219 11.66 5.35 -17.20
C GLU A 219 11.99 5.96 -15.84
N PHE A 220 11.78 7.28 -15.68
CA PHE A 220 12.03 7.98 -14.42
C PHE A 220 11.25 7.36 -13.25
N LEU A 221 9.94 7.16 -13.41
CA LEU A 221 9.11 6.58 -12.35
C LEU A 221 9.52 5.15 -12.01
N SER A 222 9.89 4.34 -13.02
CA SER A 222 10.35 2.97 -12.81
C SER A 222 11.66 2.93 -12.02
N LEU A 223 12.63 3.78 -12.37
CA LEU A 223 13.89 3.92 -11.62
C LEU A 223 13.67 4.50 -10.23
N PHE A 224 12.80 5.51 -10.10
CA PHE A 224 12.49 6.14 -8.82
C PHE A 224 11.87 5.14 -7.83
N PHE A 225 10.86 4.37 -8.25
CA PHE A 225 10.23 3.39 -7.37
C PHE A 225 11.14 2.19 -7.07
N SER A 226 12.00 1.78 -8.02
CA SER A 226 13.03 0.79 -7.77
C SER A 226 14.04 1.29 -6.73
N GLY A 227 14.57 2.51 -6.90
CA GLY A 227 15.49 3.15 -5.96
C GLY A 227 14.86 3.36 -4.58
N MET A 228 13.58 3.76 -4.52
CA MET A 228 12.82 3.87 -3.27
C MET A 228 12.71 2.51 -2.56
N GLY A 229 12.50 1.43 -3.31
CA GLY A 229 12.50 0.07 -2.75
C GLY A 229 13.84 -0.30 -2.15
N LEU A 230 14.95 -0.04 -2.86
CA LEU A 230 16.32 -0.24 -2.34
C LEU A 230 16.59 0.59 -1.09
N ALA A 231 16.21 1.87 -1.11
CA ALA A 231 16.34 2.75 0.05
C ALA A 231 15.55 2.20 1.26
N SER A 232 14.32 1.72 1.03
CA SER A 232 13.49 1.12 2.09
C SER A 232 14.15 -0.12 2.71
N ILE A 233 14.75 -0.98 1.89
CA ILE A 233 15.50 -2.15 2.37
C ILE A 233 16.72 -1.70 3.18
N GLY A 234 17.51 -0.75 2.67
CA GLY A 234 18.68 -0.20 3.37
C GLY A 234 18.31 0.44 4.72
N ILE A 235 17.25 1.24 4.74
CA ILE A 235 16.72 1.84 5.97
C ILE A 235 16.28 0.76 6.95
N ASN A 236 15.57 -0.27 6.48
CA ASN A 236 15.07 -1.34 7.33
C ASN A 236 16.21 -2.15 7.97
N LEU A 237 17.28 -2.42 7.24
CA LEU A 237 18.39 -3.24 7.72
C LEU A 237 19.37 -2.44 8.58
N ALA A 238 19.70 -1.20 8.21
CA ALA A 238 20.74 -0.42 8.87
C ALA A 238 20.19 0.61 9.86
N ILE A 239 19.18 1.39 9.47
CA ILE A 239 18.70 2.53 10.25
C ILE A 239 17.66 2.12 11.29
N THR A 240 16.73 1.24 10.92
CA THR A 240 15.64 0.83 11.81
C THR A 240 16.15 0.23 13.15
N PRO A 241 17.12 -0.69 13.18
CA PRO A 241 17.65 -1.22 14.44
C PRO A 241 18.32 -0.13 15.30
N LEU A 242 19.02 0.82 14.69
CA LEU A 242 19.66 1.94 15.40
C LEU A 242 18.60 2.85 16.02
N VAL A 243 17.59 3.22 15.24
CA VAL A 243 16.48 4.08 15.73
C VAL A 243 15.76 3.38 16.89
N HIS A 244 15.45 2.08 16.77
CA HIS A 244 14.78 1.35 17.86
C HIS A 244 15.67 1.19 19.09
N ARG A 245 16.99 1.04 18.92
CA ARG A 245 17.93 0.93 20.04
C ARG A 245 18.04 2.23 20.83
N PHE A 246 18.09 3.39 20.15
CA PHE A 246 18.31 4.69 20.82
C PHE A 246 17.01 5.40 21.19
N PHE A 247 15.97 5.28 20.40
CA PHE A 247 14.72 6.07 20.53
C PHE A 247 13.48 5.19 20.78
N GLY A 248 13.62 3.86 20.71
CA GLY A 248 12.50 2.94 20.89
C GLY A 248 11.44 2.99 19.79
N ALA A 249 10.32 2.28 19.99
CA ALA A 249 9.22 2.23 19.01
C ALA A 249 8.58 3.60 18.75
N ILE A 250 8.45 4.42 19.78
CA ILE A 250 7.86 5.77 19.67
C ILE A 250 8.73 6.68 18.81
N GLY A 251 10.05 6.65 18.99
CA GLY A 251 10.99 7.39 18.14
C GLY A 251 10.93 6.95 16.68
N GLY A 252 10.78 5.64 16.44
CA GLY A 252 10.57 5.11 15.08
C GLY A 252 9.29 5.62 14.43
N LEU A 253 8.18 5.74 15.18
CA LEU A 253 6.93 6.28 14.66
C LEU A 253 7.03 7.78 14.32
N LEU A 254 7.83 8.55 15.05
CA LEU A 254 8.01 9.98 14.81
C LEU A 254 8.82 10.26 13.55
N ALA A 255 9.67 9.33 13.10
CA ALA A 255 10.53 9.52 11.95
C ALA A 255 9.74 9.87 10.67
N GLN A 256 8.64 9.17 10.40
CA GLN A 256 7.85 9.39 9.18
C GLN A 256 7.18 10.77 9.16
N PRO A 257 6.33 11.19 10.12
CA PRO A 257 5.67 12.50 10.06
C PRO A 257 6.65 13.67 10.15
N LEU A 258 7.79 13.54 10.84
CA LEU A 258 8.81 14.58 10.88
C LEU A 258 9.47 14.78 9.52
N MET A 259 9.88 13.70 8.84
CA MET A 259 10.48 13.77 7.51
C MET A 259 9.50 14.26 6.46
N ILE A 260 8.25 13.79 6.51
CA ILE A 260 7.18 14.28 5.63
C ILE A 260 6.97 15.78 5.84
N SER A 261 6.85 16.25 7.08
CA SER A 261 6.69 17.68 7.37
C SER A 261 7.84 18.51 6.81
N LEU A 262 9.07 18.07 7.05
CA LEU A 262 10.28 18.76 6.57
C LEU A 262 10.29 18.90 5.05
N PHE A 263 10.15 17.78 4.33
CA PHE A 263 10.23 17.81 2.87
C PHE A 263 8.99 18.42 2.21
N SER A 264 7.81 18.30 2.80
CA SER A 264 6.62 19.01 2.33
C SER A 264 6.74 20.52 2.53
N TRP A 265 7.34 20.97 3.63
CA TRP A 265 7.66 22.37 3.84
C TRP A 265 8.63 22.89 2.79
N CYS A 266 9.75 22.19 2.58
CA CYS A 266 10.72 22.54 1.53
C CYS A 266 10.08 22.55 0.14
N PHE A 267 9.18 21.62 -0.16
CA PHE A 267 8.44 21.56 -1.42
C PHE A 267 7.47 22.75 -1.59
N SER A 268 6.88 23.23 -0.51
CA SER A 268 6.03 24.42 -0.54
C SER A 268 6.82 25.69 -0.94
N LEU A 269 8.09 25.78 -0.54
CA LEU A 269 8.97 26.90 -0.86
C LEU A 269 9.60 26.75 -2.25
N HIS A 270 10.05 25.54 -2.57
CA HIS A 270 10.72 25.19 -3.81
C HIS A 270 10.14 23.91 -4.39
N SER A 271 9.20 24.04 -5.33
CA SER A 271 8.48 22.91 -5.94
C SER A 271 9.36 22.15 -6.94
N THR A 272 10.44 21.56 -6.46
CA THR A 272 11.36 20.79 -7.28
C THR A 272 11.08 19.29 -7.24
N LEU A 273 11.54 18.58 -8.26
CA LEU A 273 11.48 17.12 -8.33
C LEU A 273 12.19 16.46 -7.14
N PHE A 274 13.27 17.08 -6.65
CA PHE A 274 14.03 16.58 -5.50
C PHE A 274 13.18 16.59 -4.22
N PHE A 275 12.57 17.73 -3.87
CA PHE A 275 11.76 17.81 -2.65
C PHE A 275 10.46 17.01 -2.74
N GLY A 276 9.83 16.98 -3.93
CA GLY A 276 8.67 16.09 -4.16
C GLY A 276 9.02 14.62 -4.03
N GLY A 277 10.15 14.21 -4.59
CA GLY A 277 10.68 12.86 -4.48
C GLY A 277 11.08 12.50 -3.04
N ALA A 278 11.74 13.41 -2.32
CA ALA A 278 12.12 13.21 -0.93
C ALA A 278 10.89 13.08 -0.01
N ALA A 279 9.85 13.89 -0.22
CA ALA A 279 8.57 13.75 0.49
C ALA A 279 7.92 12.39 0.18
N LYS A 280 7.97 11.95 -1.09
CA LYS A 280 7.43 10.64 -1.51
C LYS A 280 8.18 9.46 -0.91
N ILE A 281 9.53 9.52 -0.85
CA ILE A 281 10.35 8.51 -0.19
C ILE A 281 10.06 8.50 1.32
N SER A 282 9.88 9.67 1.94
CA SER A 282 9.51 9.77 3.36
C SER A 282 8.13 9.18 3.63
N ASP A 283 7.16 9.35 2.73
CA ASP A 283 5.83 8.76 2.86
C ASP A 283 5.89 7.22 2.73
N ARG A 284 6.37 6.70 1.60
CA ARG A 284 6.30 5.26 1.30
C ARG A 284 7.51 4.48 1.81
N GLY A 285 8.72 5.05 1.66
CA GLY A 285 9.96 4.38 2.06
C GLY A 285 10.01 4.13 3.57
N LEU A 286 9.70 5.14 4.39
CA LEU A 286 9.67 4.98 5.85
C LEU A 286 8.46 4.15 6.31
N SER A 287 7.34 4.22 5.58
CA SER A 287 6.15 3.40 5.88
C SER A 287 6.44 1.90 5.78
N TYR A 288 7.23 1.48 4.78
CA TYR A 288 7.60 0.08 4.58
C TYR A 288 8.79 -0.39 5.42
N SER A 289 9.51 0.51 6.08
CA SER A 289 10.67 0.21 6.91
C SER A 289 10.43 0.51 8.39
N ILE A 290 10.90 1.65 8.88
CA ILE A 290 10.88 2.02 10.31
C ILE A 290 9.47 2.01 10.89
N ASN A 291 8.50 2.59 10.18
CA ASN A 291 7.15 2.74 10.70
C ASN A 291 6.46 1.38 10.85
N ARG A 292 6.66 0.47 9.88
CA ARG A 292 6.13 -0.90 9.95
C ARG A 292 6.68 -1.66 11.15
N ALA A 293 8.00 -1.60 11.35
CA ALA A 293 8.66 -2.27 12.48
C ALA A 293 8.22 -1.68 13.82
N SER A 294 8.14 -0.34 13.92
CA SER A 294 7.66 0.36 15.12
C SER A 294 6.21 0.00 15.46
N LYS A 295 5.35 -0.08 14.46
CA LYS A 295 3.95 -0.49 14.61
C LYS A 295 3.82 -1.91 15.18
N GLU A 296 4.62 -2.85 14.69
CA GLU A 296 4.58 -4.23 15.22
C GLU A 296 5.00 -4.28 16.70
N LEU A 297 5.99 -3.48 17.11
CA LEU A 297 6.39 -3.37 18.51
C LEU A 297 5.27 -2.83 19.41
N LEU A 298 4.43 -1.92 18.92
CA LEU A 298 3.29 -1.39 19.68
C LEU A 298 2.19 -2.43 19.91
N TYR A 299 2.09 -3.42 19.06
CA TYR A 299 1.08 -4.47 19.24
C TYR A 299 1.51 -5.54 20.25
N THR A 300 2.81 -5.60 20.62
CA THR A 300 3.34 -6.65 21.53
C THR A 300 2.62 -6.73 22.89
N PRO A 301 2.28 -5.61 23.57
CA PRO A 301 1.62 -5.67 24.88
C PRO A 301 0.10 -5.87 24.81
N VAL A 302 -0.50 -6.05 23.63
CA VAL A 302 -1.96 -6.15 23.47
C VAL A 302 -2.37 -7.60 23.22
N ASP A 303 -3.56 -7.98 23.68
CA ASP A 303 -4.15 -9.31 23.44
C ASP A 303 -4.25 -9.61 21.94
N SER A 304 -3.86 -10.82 21.53
CA SER A 304 -3.78 -11.23 20.13
C SER A 304 -5.11 -11.17 19.38
N VAL A 305 -6.23 -11.45 20.06
CA VAL A 305 -7.58 -11.41 19.46
C VAL A 305 -7.97 -9.96 19.16
N LEU A 306 -7.72 -9.04 20.10
CA LEU A 306 -7.98 -7.61 19.93
C LEU A 306 -7.13 -7.01 18.81
N ILE A 307 -5.85 -7.38 18.73
CA ILE A 307 -4.96 -6.96 17.65
C ILE A 307 -5.50 -7.40 16.29
N TYR A 308 -5.88 -8.68 16.16
CA TYR A 308 -6.36 -9.23 14.90
C TYR A 308 -7.59 -8.48 14.38
N GLN A 309 -8.55 -8.19 15.26
CA GLN A 309 -9.75 -7.45 14.92
C GLN A 309 -9.46 -5.99 14.56
N ALA A 310 -8.60 -5.31 15.33
CA ALA A 310 -8.20 -3.93 15.05
C ALA A 310 -7.46 -3.80 13.72
N LYS A 311 -6.46 -4.66 13.47
CA LYS A 311 -5.72 -4.69 12.19
C LYS A 311 -6.64 -4.92 11.00
N ALA A 312 -7.55 -5.92 11.10
CA ALA A 312 -8.48 -6.22 10.02
C ALA A 312 -9.35 -5.00 9.67
N TRP A 313 -9.87 -4.28 10.67
CA TRP A 313 -10.67 -3.10 10.41
C TRP A 313 -9.86 -1.96 9.80
N ILE A 314 -8.69 -1.65 10.34
CA ILE A 314 -7.79 -0.60 9.84
C ILE A 314 -7.39 -0.88 8.39
N ASP A 315 -6.95 -2.10 8.11
CA ASP A 315 -6.41 -2.48 6.80
C ASP A 315 -7.52 -2.61 5.73
N MET A 316 -8.71 -3.13 6.10
CA MET A 316 -9.80 -3.33 5.14
C MET A 316 -10.61 -2.06 4.84
N PHE A 317 -10.94 -1.27 5.86
CA PHE A 317 -11.84 -0.12 5.73
C PHE A 317 -11.13 1.21 5.98
N GLY A 318 -10.36 1.32 7.05
CA GLY A 318 -9.77 2.55 7.50
C GLY A 318 -8.87 3.17 6.44
N TYR A 319 -7.94 2.41 5.90
CA TYR A 319 -7.00 2.90 4.88
C TYR A 319 -7.69 3.44 3.64
N ARG A 320 -8.73 2.76 3.17
CA ARG A 320 -9.47 3.18 1.98
C ARG A 320 -10.28 4.44 2.23
N LEU A 321 -10.99 4.48 3.37
CA LEU A 321 -11.79 5.63 3.74
C LEU A 321 -10.92 6.89 3.86
N PHE A 322 -9.77 6.81 4.51
CA PHE A 322 -8.88 7.95 4.69
C PHE A 322 -8.14 8.33 3.39
N LYS A 323 -7.81 7.37 2.54
CA LYS A 323 -7.30 7.65 1.19
C LYS A 323 -8.33 8.40 0.33
N VAL A 324 -9.59 8.01 0.42
CA VAL A 324 -10.72 8.74 -0.22
C VAL A 324 -10.85 10.13 0.36
N ALA A 325 -10.82 10.28 1.69
CA ALA A 325 -10.90 11.57 2.36
C ALA A 325 -9.77 12.52 1.91
N GLY A 326 -8.52 12.02 1.82
CA GLY A 326 -7.39 12.77 1.29
C GLY A 326 -7.60 13.19 -0.18
N SER A 327 -8.16 12.31 -0.99
CA SER A 327 -8.50 12.60 -2.39
C SER A 327 -9.60 13.66 -2.51
N VAL A 328 -10.63 13.58 -1.67
CA VAL A 328 -11.70 14.60 -1.60
C VAL A 328 -11.12 15.95 -1.16
N LEU A 329 -10.20 15.96 -0.19
CA LEU A 329 -9.50 17.17 0.25
C LEU A 329 -8.76 17.84 -0.91
N ILE A 330 -8.03 17.07 -1.73
CA ILE A 330 -7.36 17.60 -2.93
C ILE A 330 -8.39 18.23 -3.88
N LEU A 331 -9.49 17.53 -4.19
CA LEU A 331 -10.52 18.04 -5.09
C LEU A 331 -11.20 19.31 -4.55
N LEU A 332 -11.49 19.32 -3.25
CA LEU A 332 -12.10 20.45 -2.59
C LEU A 332 -11.27 21.72 -2.81
N PHE A 333 -9.96 21.67 -2.52
CA PHE A 333 -9.08 22.83 -2.57
C PHE A 333 -8.50 23.15 -3.95
N THR A 334 -8.49 22.19 -4.89
CA THR A 334 -7.95 22.45 -6.23
C THR A 334 -9.00 22.65 -7.30
N GLN A 335 -10.27 22.24 -7.08
CA GLN A 335 -11.29 22.24 -8.14
C GLN A 335 -12.68 22.71 -7.70
N TRP A 336 -13.12 22.43 -6.47
CA TRP A 336 -14.52 22.64 -6.06
C TRP A 336 -14.77 23.97 -5.35
N LEU A 337 -13.77 24.49 -4.65
CA LEU A 337 -13.91 25.80 -4.01
C LEU A 337 -13.71 26.93 -5.03
N PRO A 338 -14.34 28.11 -4.80
CA PRO A 338 -14.19 29.27 -5.68
C PRO A 338 -12.76 29.84 -5.66
N PHE A 339 -11.96 29.52 -4.67
CA PHE A 339 -10.53 29.82 -4.62
C PHE A 339 -9.73 28.54 -4.83
N THR A 340 -8.84 28.53 -5.78
CA THR A 340 -7.98 27.38 -6.05
C THR A 340 -6.66 27.53 -5.32
N VAL A 341 -6.33 26.53 -4.52
CA VAL A 341 -5.03 26.43 -3.87
C VAL A 341 -4.03 25.83 -4.88
N SER A 342 -2.87 26.44 -5.02
CA SER A 342 -1.84 25.90 -5.90
C SER A 342 -1.29 24.58 -5.34
N ILE A 343 -0.81 23.71 -6.22
CA ILE A 343 -0.36 22.34 -5.86
C ILE A 343 0.72 22.37 -4.76
N PRO A 344 1.74 23.26 -4.79
CA PRO A 344 2.71 23.35 -3.71
C PRO A 344 2.10 23.71 -2.36
N HIS A 345 1.10 24.59 -2.33
CA HIS A 345 0.47 25.03 -1.09
C HIS A 345 -0.39 23.94 -0.42
N LEU A 346 -0.70 22.82 -1.10
CA LEU A 346 -1.30 21.64 -0.46
C LEU A 346 -0.38 21.06 0.63
N SER A 347 0.91 21.35 0.60
CA SER A 347 1.86 20.99 1.66
C SER A 347 1.49 21.53 3.04
N TRP A 348 0.76 22.65 3.12
CA TRP A 348 0.27 23.17 4.39
C TRP A 348 -0.72 22.23 5.05
N PHE A 349 -1.60 21.60 4.25
CA PHE A 349 -2.52 20.59 4.77
C PHE A 349 -1.76 19.33 5.21
N THR A 350 -0.74 18.92 4.45
CA THR A 350 0.14 17.82 4.86
C THR A 350 0.84 18.12 6.16
N ALA A 351 1.40 19.34 6.33
CA ALA A 351 2.04 19.77 7.57
C ALA A 351 1.06 19.78 8.76
N PHE A 352 -0.17 20.27 8.55
CA PHE A 352 -1.21 20.27 9.57
C PHE A 352 -1.60 18.85 10.00
N ILE A 353 -1.78 17.93 9.04
CA ILE A 353 -2.04 16.50 9.30
C ILE A 353 -0.88 15.91 10.10
N CYS A 354 0.37 16.19 9.73
CA CYS A 354 1.55 15.72 10.44
C CYS A 354 1.66 16.25 11.85
N LEU A 355 1.26 17.51 12.11
CA LEU A 355 1.21 18.07 13.47
C LEU A 355 0.23 17.30 14.36
N ILE A 356 -0.98 17.02 13.86
CA ILE A 356 -1.95 16.18 14.57
C ILE A 356 -1.38 14.78 14.79
N TRP A 357 -0.73 14.21 13.79
CA TRP A 357 -0.11 12.89 13.85
C TRP A 357 0.97 12.82 14.92
N ILE A 358 1.88 13.80 14.96
CA ILE A 358 2.91 13.91 16.00
C ILE A 358 2.26 14.05 17.39
N GLY A 359 1.22 14.89 17.51
CA GLY A 359 0.45 15.04 18.75
C GLY A 359 -0.13 13.70 19.25
N LEU A 360 -0.76 12.92 18.34
CA LEU A 360 -1.27 11.58 18.70
C LEU A 360 -0.16 10.62 19.12
N ILE A 361 1.02 10.66 18.50
CA ILE A 361 2.17 9.83 18.91
C ILE A 361 2.63 10.22 20.31
N MET A 362 2.62 11.50 20.65
CA MET A 362 3.00 11.95 21.99
C MET A 362 2.00 11.48 23.07
N VAL A 363 0.70 11.49 22.75
CA VAL A 363 -0.32 10.93 23.64
C VAL A 363 -0.15 9.41 23.74
N LEU A 364 0.09 8.72 22.60
CA LEU A 364 0.33 7.27 22.57
C LEU A 364 1.53 6.88 23.41
N ARG A 365 2.58 7.69 23.49
CA ARG A 365 3.76 7.44 24.33
C ARG A 365 3.38 7.23 25.80
N GLN A 366 2.46 8.04 26.33
CA GLN A 366 2.00 7.94 27.70
C GLN A 366 1.20 6.64 27.92
N GLU A 367 0.28 6.34 27.03
CA GLU A 367 -0.54 5.12 27.11
C GLU A 367 0.31 3.85 26.94
N TYR A 368 1.30 3.86 26.04
CA TYR A 368 2.22 2.75 25.85
C TYR A 368 3.01 2.40 27.11
N GLN A 369 3.45 3.41 27.87
CA GLN A 369 4.15 3.21 29.16
C GLN A 369 3.23 2.56 30.22
N ILE A 370 1.94 2.91 30.20
CA ILE A 370 0.96 2.32 31.13
C ILE A 370 0.70 0.85 30.76
N VAL A 371 0.38 0.59 29.50
CA VAL A 371 0.03 -0.76 29.00
C VAL A 371 1.23 -1.71 29.11
N SER A 372 2.45 -1.26 28.79
CA SER A 372 3.66 -2.08 28.90
C SER A 372 4.00 -2.47 30.34
N LYS A 373 3.68 -1.61 31.34
CA LYS A 373 3.85 -1.94 32.76
C LYS A 373 2.82 -2.96 33.29
N GLN A 374 1.66 -3.01 32.66
CA GLN A 374 0.60 -3.96 33.03
C GLN A 374 0.81 -5.35 32.41
N ALA A 375 1.62 -5.44 31.37
CA ALA A 375 1.92 -6.69 30.65
C ALA A 375 3.14 -7.45 31.21
N VAL A 376 3.89 -6.84 32.13
CA VAL A 376 5.00 -7.42 32.90
C VAL A 376 4.49 -7.82 34.27
#